data_daeef7564408ef25b6a14e65cf6ec501
#
_entry.id   daeef7564408ef25b6a14e65cf6ec501
#
_cell.length_a   1.000
_cell.length_b   1.000
_cell.length_c   1.000
_cell.angle_alpha   90.00
_cell.angle_beta   90.00
_cell.angle_gamma   90.00
#
_symmetry.space_group_name_H-M   'P 1'
#
loop_
_entity.id
_entity.type
_entity.pdbx_description
1 polymer ?
#
loop_
_entity_poly.entity_id
_entity_poly.type
_entity_poly.pdbx_seq_one_letter_code
_entity_poly.pdbx_strand_id
1 'polypeptide(L)'
;HQLNRHPDGLEKCVGCELCAWACPADAIYVEGADNEEGERHSPGERYGVVYQINYLRCILCGLCIEACPTRALTMTNEYELADNSREKLIYEKDDLLAPLMPGMAEAPHAMVAGTTAKDYYEGKVTGATPAQLEEVAAREAAKAAAQAASDAAALEQVADVDALGVAVAGAKSKYAANAKEEALAARATDAGKGGEQ
;
A
#
# COMPACT_ATOMS: atom_id res chain seq x y z
N HIS A 1 13.67 6.05 -4.58
CA HIS A 1 12.61 7.07 -4.50
C HIS A 1 11.64 6.73 -3.37
N GLN A 2 11.09 7.75 -2.74
CA GLN A 2 10.07 7.61 -1.71
C GLN A 2 9.03 8.70 -1.86
N LEU A 3 7.74 8.33 -1.76
CA LEU A 3 6.62 9.24 -1.66
C LEU A 3 6.37 9.57 -0.19
N ASN A 4 6.54 10.83 0.16
CA ASN A 4 6.43 11.28 1.55
C ASN A 4 4.98 11.54 1.97
N ARG A 5 4.76 11.44 3.29
CA ARG A 5 3.51 11.79 3.95
C ARG A 5 3.63 13.10 4.72
N HIS A 6 2.50 13.72 5.01
CA HIS A 6 2.39 14.76 6.02
C HIS A 6 2.44 14.15 7.43
N PRO A 7 2.72 14.95 8.46
CA PRO A 7 2.85 14.42 9.82
C PRO A 7 1.59 13.76 10.39
N ASP A 8 0.41 14.06 9.85
CA ASP A 8 -0.84 13.39 10.21
C ASP A 8 -1.09 12.09 9.46
N GLY A 9 -0.31 11.78 8.41
CA GLY A 9 -0.38 10.57 7.61
C GLY A 9 -0.91 10.76 6.19
N LEU A 10 -1.52 11.90 5.86
CA LEU A 10 -1.93 12.22 4.49
C LEU A 10 -0.74 12.24 3.54
N GLU A 11 -0.98 11.85 2.31
CA GLU A 11 0.05 11.82 1.27
C GLU A 11 0.36 13.24 0.76
N LYS A 12 1.62 13.53 0.47
CA LYS A 12 2.00 14.79 -0.15
C LYS A 12 1.76 14.82 -1.66
N CYS A 13 1.62 13.65 -2.28
CA CYS A 13 1.40 13.54 -3.72
C CYS A 13 -0.03 13.94 -4.07
N VAL A 14 -0.15 14.86 -5.04
CA VAL A 14 -1.44 15.35 -5.56
C VAL A 14 -1.74 14.83 -6.97
N GLY A 15 -0.97 13.86 -7.47
CA GLY A 15 -1.21 13.27 -8.79
C GLY A 15 -1.13 14.26 -9.95
N CYS A 16 -0.22 15.24 -9.88
CA CYS A 16 -0.11 16.30 -10.90
C CYS A 16 0.68 15.90 -12.15
N GLU A 17 1.29 14.71 -12.17
CA GLU A 17 2.04 14.11 -13.29
C GLU A 17 3.32 14.86 -13.70
N LEU A 18 3.67 15.99 -13.08
CA LEU A 18 4.85 16.78 -13.47
C LEU A 18 6.17 15.99 -13.37
N CYS A 19 6.26 15.04 -12.43
CA CYS A 19 7.41 14.14 -12.32
C CYS A 19 7.53 13.18 -13.51
N ALA A 20 6.41 12.71 -14.05
CA ALA A 20 6.38 11.87 -15.25
C ALA A 20 6.82 12.68 -16.49
N TRP A 21 6.30 13.89 -16.64
CA TRP A 21 6.69 14.80 -17.73
C TRP A 21 8.17 15.22 -17.67
N ALA A 22 8.73 15.33 -16.48
CA ALA A 22 10.15 15.69 -16.30
C ALA A 22 11.10 14.49 -16.48
N CYS A 23 10.58 13.27 -16.56
CA CYS A 23 11.40 12.07 -16.65
C CYS A 23 11.95 11.87 -18.06
N PRO A 24 13.29 11.97 -18.29
CA PRO A 24 13.86 11.83 -19.62
C PRO A 24 13.85 10.38 -20.13
N ALA A 25 13.56 9.42 -19.25
CA ALA A 25 13.59 7.98 -19.55
C ALA A 25 12.19 7.35 -19.58
N ASP A 26 11.12 8.14 -19.51
CA ASP A 26 9.73 7.66 -19.42
C ASP A 26 9.56 6.52 -18.40
N ALA A 27 10.20 6.67 -17.25
CA ALA A 27 10.23 5.66 -16.21
C ALA A 27 9.06 5.78 -15.21
N ILE A 28 8.33 6.89 -15.22
CA ILE A 28 7.30 7.21 -14.22
C ILE A 28 5.94 7.25 -14.88
N TYR A 29 4.99 6.54 -14.27
CA TYR A 29 3.58 6.59 -14.64
C TYR A 29 2.75 7.05 -13.45
N VAL A 30 1.85 8.01 -13.66
CA VAL A 30 1.02 8.60 -12.60
C VAL A 30 -0.39 8.78 -13.12
N GLU A 31 -1.37 8.38 -12.33
CA GLU A 31 -2.78 8.73 -12.50
C GLU A 31 -3.28 9.44 -11.25
N GLY A 32 -3.94 10.57 -11.45
CA GLY A 32 -4.55 11.33 -10.36
C GLY A 32 -6.07 11.16 -10.34
N ALA A 33 -6.66 11.20 -9.13
CA ALA A 33 -8.09 11.30 -8.93
C ALA A 33 -8.43 12.42 -7.95
N ASP A 34 -9.69 12.78 -7.90
CA ASP A 34 -10.19 13.80 -6.97
C ASP A 34 -10.39 13.16 -5.59
N ASN A 35 -10.07 13.93 -4.54
CA ASN A 35 -10.38 13.52 -3.17
C ASN A 35 -11.86 13.67 -2.88
N GLU A 36 -12.44 12.71 -2.17
CA GLU A 36 -13.79 12.84 -1.63
C GLU A 36 -13.77 13.59 -0.30
N GLU A 37 -14.87 14.31 -0.03
CA GLU A 37 -14.98 15.05 1.23
C GLU A 37 -15.11 14.06 2.40
N GLY A 38 -14.22 14.19 3.40
CA GLY A 38 -14.13 13.26 4.54
C GLY A 38 -13.22 12.05 4.32
N GLU A 39 -12.96 11.63 3.09
CA GLU A 39 -12.07 10.50 2.76
C GLU A 39 -10.89 10.96 1.90
N ARG A 40 -10.07 11.84 2.46
CA ARG A 40 -8.96 12.42 1.73
C ARG A 40 -7.70 11.58 1.83
N HIS A 41 -7.06 11.37 0.70
CA HIS A 41 -5.71 10.79 0.63
C HIS A 41 -4.63 11.87 0.72
N SER A 42 -4.90 13.07 0.25
CA SER A 42 -4.01 14.23 0.30
C SER A 42 -4.74 15.49 0.78
N PRO A 43 -4.03 16.54 1.25
CA PRO A 43 -4.66 17.81 1.61
C PRO A 43 -5.19 18.59 0.40
N GLY A 44 -4.69 18.28 -0.83
CA GLY A 44 -5.13 18.92 -2.06
C GLY A 44 -6.51 18.46 -2.53
N GLU A 45 -6.97 19.02 -3.64
CA GLU A 45 -8.22 18.59 -4.30
C GLU A 45 -8.06 17.21 -4.93
N ARG A 46 -6.83 16.84 -5.33
CA ARG A 46 -6.48 15.61 -6.02
C ARG A 46 -5.42 14.81 -5.27
N TYR A 47 -5.33 13.52 -5.54
CA TYR A 47 -4.27 12.63 -5.06
C TYR A 47 -3.79 11.70 -6.16
N GLY A 48 -2.63 11.06 -5.98
CA GLY A 48 -2.15 10.02 -6.90
C GLY A 48 -2.80 8.68 -6.59
N VAL A 49 -3.68 8.20 -7.48
CA VAL A 49 -4.28 6.85 -7.38
C VAL A 49 -3.26 5.80 -7.77
N VAL A 50 -2.68 5.97 -8.95
CA VAL A 50 -1.62 5.11 -9.46
C VAL A 50 -0.33 5.90 -9.48
N TYR A 51 0.72 5.29 -9.00
CA TYR A 51 2.07 5.83 -9.09
C TYR A 51 3.05 4.68 -9.27
N GLN A 52 3.74 4.66 -10.40
CA GLN A 52 4.69 3.61 -10.73
C GLN A 52 6.05 4.20 -11.13
N ILE A 53 7.12 3.55 -10.70
CA ILE A 53 8.48 3.81 -11.21
C ILE A 53 9.07 2.51 -11.75
N ASN A 54 9.39 2.51 -13.03
CA ASN A 54 10.12 1.41 -13.65
C ASN A 54 11.63 1.62 -13.49
N TYR A 55 12.23 0.94 -12.51
CA TYR A 55 13.67 1.05 -12.26
C TYR A 55 14.56 0.44 -13.34
N LEU A 56 13.99 -0.35 -14.25
CA LEU A 56 14.73 -0.80 -15.45
C LEU A 56 14.94 0.31 -16.48
N ARG A 57 14.15 1.39 -16.40
CA ARG A 57 14.26 2.59 -17.24
C ARG A 57 14.89 3.76 -16.50
N CYS A 58 14.66 3.85 -15.19
CA CYS A 58 15.11 4.97 -14.37
C CYS A 58 16.64 5.08 -14.38
N ILE A 59 17.14 6.27 -14.70
CA ILE A 59 18.58 6.60 -14.69
C ILE A 59 19.02 7.31 -13.42
N LEU A 60 18.16 7.42 -12.41
CA LEU A 60 18.42 8.04 -11.11
C LEU A 60 18.89 9.51 -11.19
N CYS A 61 18.46 10.26 -12.20
CA CYS A 61 18.90 11.64 -12.43
C CYS A 61 18.30 12.68 -11.47
N GLY A 62 17.19 12.37 -10.77
CA GLY A 62 16.56 13.25 -9.77
C GLY A 62 15.69 14.37 -10.34
N LEU A 63 15.53 14.52 -11.66
CA LEU A 63 14.70 15.58 -12.26
C LEU A 63 13.23 15.52 -11.82
N CYS A 64 12.71 14.32 -11.55
CA CYS A 64 11.37 14.12 -11.02
C CYS A 64 11.18 14.74 -9.61
N ILE A 65 12.23 14.78 -8.81
CA ILE A 65 12.22 15.39 -7.46
C ILE A 65 12.17 16.92 -7.59
N GLU A 66 12.98 17.48 -8.47
CA GLU A 66 12.99 18.92 -8.73
C GLU A 66 11.67 19.43 -9.31
N ALA A 67 11.04 18.61 -10.16
CA ALA A 67 9.74 18.93 -10.76
C ALA A 67 8.55 18.83 -9.79
N CYS A 68 8.71 18.19 -8.63
CA CYS A 68 7.62 17.95 -7.70
C CYS A 68 7.25 19.23 -6.91
N PRO A 69 6.07 19.83 -7.14
CA PRO A 69 5.69 21.10 -6.51
C PRO A 69 5.40 20.96 -5.02
N THR A 70 4.98 19.77 -4.58
CA THR A 70 4.60 19.49 -3.20
C THR A 70 5.73 18.85 -2.39
N ARG A 71 6.90 18.62 -3.00
CA ARG A 71 8.02 17.89 -2.40
C ARG A 71 7.60 16.52 -1.86
N ALA A 72 6.66 15.88 -2.56
CA ALA A 72 6.19 14.55 -2.21
C ALA A 72 7.27 13.51 -2.49
N LEU A 73 8.03 13.65 -3.57
CA LEU A 73 9.04 12.68 -4.00
C LEU A 73 10.41 13.08 -3.49
N THR A 74 11.11 12.13 -2.88
CA THR A 74 12.51 12.26 -2.46
C THR A 74 13.28 10.98 -2.76
N MET A 75 14.61 11.01 -2.69
CA MET A 75 15.44 9.81 -2.68
C MET A 75 15.80 9.43 -1.26
N THR A 76 15.85 8.14 -0.99
CA THR A 76 16.36 7.54 0.24
C THR A 76 17.80 7.07 0.04
N ASN A 77 18.40 6.54 1.10
CA ASN A 77 19.73 5.91 1.04
C ASN A 77 19.69 4.45 0.58
N GLU A 78 18.51 3.94 0.23
CA GLU A 78 18.35 2.59 -0.31
C GLU A 78 18.75 2.59 -1.79
N TYR A 79 19.80 1.87 -2.11
CA TYR A 79 20.39 1.81 -3.46
C TYR A 79 20.53 0.39 -4.00
N GLU A 80 20.32 -0.61 -3.16
CA GLU A 80 20.39 -2.02 -3.55
C GLU A 80 19.06 -2.45 -4.19
N LEU A 81 18.94 -2.16 -5.50
CA LEU A 81 17.71 -2.39 -6.27
C LEU A 81 17.79 -3.63 -7.17
N ALA A 82 18.76 -4.53 -6.93
CA ALA A 82 18.92 -5.73 -7.74
C ALA A 82 17.90 -6.80 -7.35
N ASP A 83 17.24 -7.38 -8.34
CA ASP A 83 16.34 -8.51 -8.17
C ASP A 83 16.47 -9.48 -9.35
N ASN A 84 15.95 -10.70 -9.19
CA ASN A 84 15.97 -11.77 -10.20
C ASN A 84 14.74 -11.72 -11.14
N SER A 85 13.78 -10.84 -10.88
CA SER A 85 12.55 -10.64 -11.66
C SER A 85 12.45 -9.19 -12.14
N ARG A 86 12.04 -9.00 -13.37
CA ARG A 86 11.85 -7.66 -13.96
C ARG A 86 10.62 -6.96 -13.37
N GLU A 87 9.59 -7.72 -13.05
CA GLU A 87 8.33 -7.23 -12.48
C GLU A 87 8.55 -6.58 -11.13
N LYS A 88 9.42 -7.14 -10.30
CA LYS A 88 9.78 -6.59 -8.99
C LYS A 88 10.56 -5.26 -9.05
N LEU A 89 11.08 -4.91 -10.22
CA LEU A 89 11.73 -3.62 -10.45
C LEU A 89 10.78 -2.55 -11.01
N ILE A 90 9.51 -2.86 -11.08
CA ILE A 90 8.43 -1.89 -11.28
C ILE A 90 7.82 -1.65 -9.90
N TYR A 91 8.19 -0.55 -9.28
CA TYR A 91 7.68 -0.19 -7.95
C TYR A 91 6.35 0.51 -8.11
N GLU A 92 5.38 -0.01 -7.39
CA GLU A 92 4.04 0.55 -7.28
C GLU A 92 3.98 1.61 -6.16
N LYS A 93 2.85 2.28 -6.06
CA LYS A 93 2.63 3.33 -5.05
C LYS A 93 2.93 2.85 -3.63
N ASP A 94 2.48 1.63 -3.29
CA ASP A 94 2.62 1.07 -1.94
C ASP A 94 4.09 0.78 -1.59
N ASP A 95 4.90 0.38 -2.58
CA ASP A 95 6.35 0.18 -2.41
C ASP A 95 7.08 1.51 -2.20
N LEU A 96 6.54 2.58 -2.76
CA LEU A 96 7.16 3.92 -2.76
C LEU A 96 6.71 4.78 -1.58
N LEU A 97 5.56 4.49 -0.96
CA LEU A 97 5.04 5.28 0.14
C LEU A 97 5.89 5.16 1.39
N ALA A 98 6.19 6.29 2.00
CA ALA A 98 6.86 6.33 3.30
C ALA A 98 6.05 5.54 4.34
N PRO A 99 6.71 4.74 5.18
CA PRO A 99 6.04 4.01 6.24
C PRO A 99 5.34 4.97 7.20
N LEU A 100 4.25 4.50 7.81
CA LEU A 100 3.55 5.24 8.85
C LEU A 100 4.44 5.32 10.10
N MET A 101 4.64 6.54 10.57
CA MET A 101 5.36 6.79 11.82
C MET A 101 4.37 6.81 13.01
N PRO A 102 4.83 6.55 14.24
CA PRO A 102 3.99 6.67 15.42
C PRO A 102 3.34 8.06 15.50
N GLY A 103 2.02 8.09 15.66
CA GLY A 103 1.24 9.34 15.70
C GLY A 103 0.75 9.82 14.33
N MET A 104 0.90 9.03 13.27
CA MET A 104 0.25 9.22 11.99
C MET A 104 -1.00 8.34 11.90
N ALA A 105 -2.01 8.83 11.19
CA ALA A 105 -3.20 8.07 10.80
C ALA A 105 -3.07 7.60 9.34
N GLU A 106 -3.51 6.40 9.03
CA GLU A 106 -3.47 5.89 7.67
C GLU A 106 -4.55 6.56 6.80
N ALA A 107 -4.13 7.14 5.68
CA ALA A 107 -5.07 7.71 4.70
C ALA A 107 -5.95 6.61 4.07
N PRO A 108 -7.20 6.91 3.68
CA PRO A 108 -7.85 8.23 3.69
C PRO A 108 -8.41 8.61 5.07
N HIS A 109 -8.42 9.90 5.38
CA HIS A 109 -9.12 10.48 6.55
C HIS A 109 -9.34 11.98 6.31
N ALA A 110 -10.22 12.59 7.12
CA ALA A 110 -10.48 14.02 7.03
C ALA A 110 -9.23 14.85 7.36
N MET A 111 -9.13 16.05 6.82
CA MET A 111 -8.08 17.01 7.20
C MET A 111 -8.25 17.44 8.66
N VAL A 112 -7.18 17.92 9.27
CA VAL A 112 -7.25 18.54 10.60
C VAL A 112 -8.23 19.71 10.57
N ALA A 113 -9.20 19.71 11.48
CA ALA A 113 -10.25 20.72 11.51
C ALA A 113 -9.69 22.15 11.54
N GLY A 114 -10.23 23.02 10.70
CA GLY A 114 -9.80 24.41 10.61
C GLY A 114 -8.51 24.66 9.84
N THR A 115 -7.92 23.65 9.21
CA THR A 115 -6.75 23.80 8.36
C THR A 115 -7.12 23.78 6.88
N THR A 116 -6.25 24.36 6.08
CA THR A 116 -6.33 24.38 4.60
C THR A 116 -5.18 23.60 4.01
N ALA A 117 -5.26 23.22 2.73
CA ALA A 117 -4.17 22.56 2.01
C ALA A 117 -2.85 23.37 2.12
N LYS A 118 -2.94 24.70 2.11
CA LYS A 118 -1.78 25.58 2.25
C LYS A 118 -1.07 25.40 3.61
N ASP A 119 -1.83 25.23 4.69
CA ASP A 119 -1.29 25.04 6.03
C ASP A 119 -0.48 23.74 6.15
N TYR A 120 -0.90 22.69 5.43
CA TYR A 120 -0.15 21.45 5.32
C TYR A 120 1.21 21.65 4.63
N TYR A 121 1.22 22.37 3.51
CA TYR A 121 2.48 22.62 2.77
C TYR A 121 3.39 23.64 3.46
N GLU A 122 2.84 24.52 4.29
CA GLU A 122 3.60 25.41 5.17
C GLU A 122 4.14 24.72 6.43
N GLY A 123 3.75 23.44 6.67
CA GLY A 123 4.25 22.66 7.80
C GLY A 123 3.60 23.02 9.14
N LYS A 124 2.38 23.57 9.14
CA LYS A 124 1.66 23.91 10.36
C LYS A 124 1.05 22.69 11.06
N VAL A 125 0.80 21.61 10.32
CA VAL A 125 0.31 20.35 10.86
C VAL A 125 1.49 19.54 11.39
N THR A 126 1.42 19.13 12.66
CA THR A 126 2.54 18.46 13.35
C THR A 126 2.27 16.99 13.67
N GLY A 127 1.06 16.50 13.48
CA GLY A 127 0.68 15.10 13.73
C GLY A 127 -0.80 14.88 13.56
N ALA A 128 -1.24 13.62 13.62
CA ALA A 128 -2.64 13.27 13.59
C ALA A 128 -3.33 13.69 14.88
N THR A 129 -4.55 14.19 14.74
CA THR A 129 -5.41 14.52 15.88
C THR A 129 -6.06 13.24 16.44
N PRO A 130 -6.47 13.24 17.72
CA PRO A 130 -7.21 12.10 18.30
C PRO A 130 -8.46 11.73 17.47
N ALA A 131 -9.16 12.74 16.94
CA ALA A 131 -10.34 12.51 16.09
C ALA A 131 -10.00 11.76 14.79
N GLN A 132 -8.91 12.10 14.13
CA GLN A 132 -8.45 11.37 12.94
C GLN A 132 -8.06 9.92 13.27
N LEU A 133 -7.38 9.70 14.39
CA LEU A 133 -7.02 8.35 14.83
C LEU A 133 -8.25 7.49 15.16
N GLU A 134 -9.25 8.07 15.81
CA GLU A 134 -10.52 7.41 16.12
C GLU A 134 -11.29 7.07 14.84
N GLU A 135 -11.34 7.99 13.88
CA GLU A 135 -11.99 7.79 12.57
C GLU A 135 -11.36 6.63 11.81
N VAL A 136 -10.02 6.60 11.73
CA VAL A 136 -9.29 5.52 11.06
C VAL A 136 -9.52 4.19 11.76
N ALA A 137 -9.43 4.14 13.08
CA ALA A 137 -9.68 2.94 13.86
C ALA A 137 -11.11 2.40 13.67
N ALA A 138 -12.11 3.29 13.66
CA ALA A 138 -13.50 2.93 13.42
C ALA A 138 -13.70 2.35 12.00
N ARG A 139 -13.05 2.95 11.00
CA ARG A 139 -13.09 2.45 9.61
C ARG A 139 -12.42 1.09 9.46
N GLU A 140 -11.28 0.88 10.09
CA GLU A 140 -10.61 -0.41 10.08
C GLU A 140 -11.44 -1.49 10.75
N ALA A 141 -12.05 -1.18 11.89
CA ALA A 141 -12.98 -2.08 12.56
C ALA A 141 -14.19 -2.41 11.69
N ALA A 142 -14.75 -1.42 10.99
CA ALA A 142 -15.86 -1.64 10.06
C ALA A 142 -15.46 -2.52 8.85
N LYS A 143 -14.27 -2.29 8.28
CA LYS A 143 -13.72 -3.14 7.21
C LYS A 143 -13.51 -4.58 7.67
N ALA A 144 -12.92 -4.78 8.85
CA ALA A 144 -12.71 -6.10 9.43
C ALA A 144 -14.03 -6.83 9.69
N ALA A 145 -15.05 -6.12 10.19
CA ALA A 145 -16.39 -6.67 10.40
C ALA A 145 -17.08 -7.05 9.07
N ALA A 146 -16.95 -6.20 8.04
CA ALA A 146 -17.48 -6.48 6.70
C ALA A 146 -16.79 -7.69 6.06
N GLN A 147 -15.46 -7.80 6.20
CA GLN A 147 -14.71 -8.96 5.71
C GLN A 147 -15.13 -10.24 6.42
N ALA A 148 -15.26 -10.22 7.75
CA ALA A 148 -15.70 -11.37 8.53
C ALA A 148 -17.13 -11.81 8.14
N ALA A 149 -18.02 -10.85 7.86
CA ALA A 149 -19.38 -11.15 7.37
C ALA A 149 -19.36 -11.77 5.97
N SER A 150 -18.51 -11.28 5.07
CA SER A 150 -18.32 -11.85 3.73
C SER A 150 -17.78 -13.27 3.79
N ASP A 151 -16.78 -13.51 4.64
CA ASP A 151 -16.16 -14.83 4.82
C ASP A 151 -17.18 -15.82 5.42
N ALA A 152 -18.00 -15.38 6.38
CA ALA A 152 -19.10 -16.19 6.94
C ALA A 152 -20.14 -16.55 5.88
N ALA A 153 -20.57 -15.60 5.06
CA ALA A 153 -21.51 -15.84 3.97
C ALA A 153 -20.94 -16.80 2.90
N ALA A 154 -19.64 -16.69 2.61
CA ALA A 154 -18.98 -17.62 1.70
C ALA A 154 -18.93 -19.06 2.26
N LEU A 155 -18.70 -19.21 3.56
CA LEU A 155 -18.73 -20.51 4.23
C LEU A 155 -20.13 -21.13 4.24
N GLU A 156 -21.18 -20.32 4.42
CA GLU A 156 -22.57 -20.79 4.39
C GLU A 156 -22.97 -21.28 2.99
N GLN A 157 -22.54 -20.59 1.93
CA GLN A 157 -22.74 -21.04 0.55
C GLN A 157 -22.04 -22.38 0.25
N VAL A 158 -20.87 -22.64 0.82
CA VAL A 158 -20.17 -23.90 0.69
C VAL A 158 -20.90 -25.04 1.44
N ALA A 159 -21.49 -24.74 2.59
CA ALA A 159 -22.27 -25.73 3.35
C ALA A 159 -23.58 -26.12 2.61
N ASP A 160 -24.21 -25.18 1.90
CA ASP A 160 -25.44 -25.46 1.12
C ASP A 160 -25.15 -26.35 -0.10
N VAL A 161 -23.93 -26.28 -0.68
CA VAL A 161 -23.50 -27.18 -1.77
C VAL A 161 -23.33 -28.62 -1.26
N ASP A 162 -22.90 -28.82 -0.02
CA ASP A 162 -22.76 -30.12 0.63
C ASP A 162 -24.18 -30.74 0.90
N ALA A 163 -25.21 -29.90 1.14
CA ALA A 163 -26.59 -30.31 1.34
C ALA A 163 -27.26 -30.78 0.04
N LEU A 164 -26.82 -30.34 -1.14
CA LEU A 164 -27.30 -30.75 -2.45
C LEU A 164 -26.77 -32.07 -2.97
N GLY A 165 -25.96 -32.81 -2.15
CA GLY A 165 -25.58 -34.22 -2.42
C GLY A 165 -24.61 -34.39 -3.60
N VAL A 166 -23.96 -33.35 -4.07
CA VAL A 166 -22.89 -33.48 -5.04
C VAL A 166 -21.61 -33.85 -4.29
N ALA A 167 -21.31 -35.16 -4.30
CA ALA A 167 -20.13 -35.73 -3.66
C ALA A 167 -18.83 -35.12 -4.21
N VAL A 168 -18.34 -34.09 -3.60
CA VAL A 168 -16.97 -33.57 -3.77
C VAL A 168 -16.05 -34.28 -2.76
N ALA A 169 -16.23 -35.60 -2.58
CA ALA A 169 -15.39 -36.43 -1.73
C ALA A 169 -13.95 -36.61 -2.29
N GLY A 170 -13.72 -36.28 -3.57
CA GLY A 170 -12.40 -36.44 -4.20
C GLY A 170 -11.47 -35.22 -4.13
N ALA A 171 -12.00 -34.01 -3.98
CA ALA A 171 -11.18 -32.79 -4.00
C ALA A 171 -10.56 -32.45 -2.63
N LYS A 172 -11.30 -32.66 -1.53
CA LYS A 172 -10.80 -32.40 -0.16
C LYS A 172 -9.62 -33.30 0.21
N SER A 173 -9.54 -34.53 -0.32
CA SER A 173 -8.42 -35.46 -0.05
C SER A 173 -7.10 -35.02 -0.72
N LYS A 174 -7.15 -34.48 -1.93
CA LYS A 174 -5.93 -34.06 -2.66
C LYS A 174 -5.30 -32.79 -2.11
N TYR A 175 -6.13 -31.79 -1.74
CA TYR A 175 -5.63 -30.55 -1.16
C TYR A 175 -5.12 -30.73 0.28
N ALA A 176 -5.78 -31.55 1.08
CA ALA A 176 -5.31 -31.86 2.44
C ALA A 176 -4.03 -32.73 2.45
N ALA A 177 -3.83 -33.58 1.45
CA ALA A 177 -2.61 -34.35 1.28
C ALA A 177 -1.43 -33.47 0.88
N ASN A 178 -1.61 -32.57 -0.11
CA ASN A 178 -0.57 -31.64 -0.55
C ASN A 178 -0.16 -30.66 0.56
N ALA A 179 -1.10 -30.10 1.32
CA ALA A 179 -0.80 -29.19 2.43
C ALA A 179 -0.02 -29.88 3.57
N LYS A 180 -0.28 -31.17 3.81
CA LYS A 180 0.51 -31.98 4.76
C LYS A 180 1.91 -32.30 4.25
N GLU A 181 2.04 -32.56 2.97
CA GLU A 181 3.33 -32.88 2.34
C GLU A 181 4.24 -31.64 2.27
N GLU A 182 3.69 -30.47 1.93
CA GLU A 182 4.41 -29.19 1.99
C GLU A 182 4.83 -28.80 3.41
N ALA A 183 3.96 -29.01 4.41
CA ALA A 183 4.29 -28.76 5.81
C ALA A 183 5.37 -29.73 6.35
N LEU A 184 5.42 -30.98 5.87
CA LEU A 184 6.48 -31.92 6.22
C LEU A 184 7.80 -31.59 5.52
N ALA A 185 7.77 -31.17 4.26
CA ALA A 185 8.94 -30.74 3.50
C ALA A 185 9.57 -29.49 4.11
N ALA A 186 8.75 -28.51 4.53
CA ALA A 186 9.23 -27.31 5.23
C ALA A 186 9.90 -27.61 6.57
N ARG A 187 9.40 -28.60 7.33
CA ARG A 187 10.03 -29.03 8.57
C ARG A 187 11.33 -29.82 8.38
N ALA A 188 11.45 -30.56 7.29
CA ALA A 188 12.67 -31.32 6.97
C ALA A 188 13.83 -30.42 6.56
N THR A 189 13.54 -29.26 5.90
CA THR A 189 14.57 -28.29 5.54
C THR A 189 15.08 -27.46 6.72
N ASP A 190 14.28 -27.29 7.75
CA ASP A 190 14.68 -26.57 8.97
C ASP A 190 15.51 -27.43 9.94
N ALA A 191 15.29 -28.75 9.93
CA ALA A 191 16.08 -29.70 10.74
C ALA A 191 17.50 -29.93 10.18
N GLY A 192 17.78 -29.57 8.92
CA GLY A 192 19.10 -29.77 8.28
C GLY A 192 20.11 -28.64 8.51
N LYS A 193 19.71 -27.49 9.09
CA LYS A 193 20.58 -26.33 9.32
C LYS A 193 21.18 -26.22 10.75
N GLY A 194 21.01 -27.21 11.58
CA GLY A 194 21.45 -27.21 12.96
C GLY A 194 22.60 -28.15 13.24
N GLY A 195 23.69 -28.11 12.49
CA GLY A 195 24.84 -28.95 12.78
C GLY A 195 26.05 -28.69 11.89
N GLU A 196 26.80 -27.64 12.19
CA GLU A 196 28.25 -27.58 12.05
C GLU A 196 28.77 -26.34 12.79
N GLN A 197 29.48 -26.59 13.86
CA GLN A 197 30.34 -25.65 14.57
C GLN A 197 31.69 -25.61 13.88
#